data_9384d93f74b4118cccda53de8289b2bf
#
_entry.id   9384d93f74b4118cccda53de8289b2bf
#
_cell.length_a   1.000
_cell.length_b   1.000
_cell.length_c   1.000
_cell.angle_alpha   90.00
_cell.angle_beta   90.00
_cell.angle_gamma   90.00
#
_symmetry.space_group_name_H-M   'P 1'
#
loop_
_entity.id
_entity.type
_entity.pdbx_description
1 polymer ?
#
loop_
_entity_poly.entity_id
_entity_poly.type
_entity_poly.pdbx_seq_one_letter_code
_entity_poly.pdbx_strand_id
1 'polypeptide(L)'
;MKDQAMRSSGTGEHGVCPWWMAYFFDNPLRRMIHPADRILGPYVTGGMSVLDFGCGFGHYSLGMARLTGASGKVFAADVQKKMLEKTIARARSAGLDGIIRPL
;
A
#
# COMPACT_ATOMS: atom_id res chain seq x y z
N MET A 1 8.86 -12.86 6.10
CA MET A 1 8.99 -11.71 6.87
C MET A 1 7.66 -10.99 7.04
N LYS A 2 7.45 -9.84 6.49
CA LYS A 2 6.16 -9.23 6.67
C LYS A 2 5.04 -10.05 6.03
N ASP A 3 5.32 -10.66 4.90
CA ASP A 3 4.30 -11.48 4.27
C ASP A 3 3.99 -12.70 5.10
N GLN A 4 5.00 -13.25 5.76
CA GLN A 4 4.75 -14.38 6.62
C GLN A 4 3.92 -14.00 7.82
N ALA A 5 4.19 -12.84 8.40
CA ALA A 5 3.40 -12.37 9.52
C ALA A 5 1.94 -12.21 9.12
N MET A 6 1.72 -11.67 7.94
CA MET A 6 0.36 -11.49 7.47
C MET A 6 -0.32 -12.81 7.17
N ARG A 7 0.43 -13.75 6.59
CA ARG A 7 -0.16 -15.04 6.29
C ARG A 7 -0.56 -15.79 7.56
N SER A 8 0.33 -15.79 8.54
CA SER A 8 0.03 -16.52 9.75
C SER A 8 -1.12 -15.86 10.51
N SER A 9 -1.17 -14.54 10.51
CA SER A 9 -2.23 -13.84 11.21
C SER A 9 -3.54 -13.89 10.45
N GLY A 10 -3.49 -14.16 9.17
CA GLY A 10 -4.69 -14.21 8.37
C GLY A 10 -5.52 -15.44 8.57
N THR A 11 -5.23 -16.20 9.58
CA THR A 11 -5.97 -17.40 9.92
C THR A 11 -5.91 -18.48 8.85
N GLY A 12 -5.41 -18.16 7.72
CA GLY A 12 -5.25 -19.11 6.66
C GLY A 12 -6.50 -19.43 5.89
N GLU A 13 -7.63 -19.24 6.48
CA GLU A 13 -8.86 -19.67 5.84
C GLU A 13 -9.14 -18.92 4.56
N HIS A 14 -8.94 -17.63 4.62
CA HIS A 14 -9.26 -16.78 3.48
C HIS A 14 -8.04 -16.10 2.91
N GLY A 15 -6.91 -16.20 3.57
CA GLY A 15 -5.72 -15.48 3.13
C GLY A 15 -5.86 -13.99 3.21
N VAL A 16 -6.78 -13.51 4.02
CA VAL A 16 -7.05 -12.07 4.13
C VAL A 16 -6.87 -11.67 5.57
N CYS A 17 -5.97 -10.73 5.83
CA CYS A 17 -5.79 -10.26 7.19
C CYS A 17 -6.86 -9.22 7.52
N PRO A 18 -7.27 -9.16 8.79
CA PRO A 18 -8.22 -8.12 9.21
C PRO A 18 -7.65 -6.74 8.97
N TRP A 19 -8.53 -5.79 8.68
CA TRP A 19 -8.10 -4.44 8.34
C TRP A 19 -7.33 -3.77 9.49
N TRP A 20 -7.69 -4.08 10.73
CA TRP A 20 -7.01 -3.48 11.88
C TRP A 20 -5.59 -3.99 12.03
N MET A 21 -5.29 -5.19 11.52
CA MET A 21 -3.91 -5.68 11.54
C MET A 21 -3.02 -4.92 10.59
N ALA A 22 -3.56 -4.49 9.47
CA ALA A 22 -2.79 -3.67 8.55
C ALA A 22 -2.35 -2.37 9.22
N TYR A 23 -3.14 -1.89 10.14
CA TYR A 23 -2.80 -0.68 10.88
C TYR A 23 -1.53 -0.86 11.71
N PHE A 24 -1.35 -2.04 12.29
CA PHE A 24 -0.13 -2.34 13.02
C PHE A 24 1.08 -2.38 12.09
N PHE A 25 0.90 -2.93 10.90
CA PHE A 25 2.01 -3.09 9.99
C PHE A 25 2.37 -1.80 9.28
N ASP A 26 1.58 -0.77 9.39
CA ASP A 26 1.86 0.50 8.75
C ASP A 26 2.05 1.58 9.81
N ASN A 27 2.95 1.33 10.72
CA ASN A 27 3.30 2.31 11.75
C ASN A 27 4.66 2.93 11.42
N PRO A 28 5.04 4.03 12.12
CA PRO A 28 6.29 4.72 11.82
C PRO A 28 7.52 3.82 11.95
N LEU A 29 7.53 2.94 12.93
CA LEU A 29 8.67 2.05 13.12
C LEU A 29 8.85 1.13 11.92
N ARG A 30 7.76 0.58 11.44
CA ARG A 30 7.83 -0.28 10.27
C ARG A 30 8.35 0.47 9.06
N ARG A 31 7.91 1.71 8.88
CA ARG A 31 8.36 2.52 7.76
C ARG A 31 9.85 2.83 7.84
N MET A 32 10.38 2.94 9.05
CA MET A 32 11.81 3.12 9.23
C MET A 32 12.59 1.87 8.86
N ILE A 33 12.03 0.71 9.18
CA ILE A 33 12.69 -0.57 8.90
C ILE A 33 12.57 -0.95 7.43
N HIS A 34 11.38 -0.76 6.87
CA HIS A 34 11.09 -1.16 5.48
C HIS A 34 10.37 -0.04 4.74
N PRO A 35 11.07 1.06 4.45
CA PRO A 35 10.42 2.13 3.69
C PRO A 35 10.09 1.65 2.28
N ALA A 36 8.83 1.85 1.89
CA ALA A 36 8.34 1.33 0.62
C ALA A 36 9.12 1.87 -0.57
N ASP A 37 9.44 3.16 -0.54
CA ASP A 37 10.16 3.76 -1.65
C ASP A 37 11.58 3.22 -1.80
N ARG A 38 12.22 2.84 -0.69
CA ARG A 38 13.55 2.22 -0.77
C ARG A 38 13.47 0.83 -1.37
N ILE A 39 12.47 0.05 -0.96
CA ILE A 39 12.33 -1.32 -1.44
C ILE A 39 11.95 -1.32 -2.90
N LEU A 40 11.06 -0.44 -3.29
CA LEU A 40 10.48 -0.44 -4.64
C LEU A 40 11.22 0.44 -5.61
N GLY A 41 12.12 1.31 -5.11
CA GLY A 41 12.84 2.25 -5.95
C GLY A 41 13.52 1.64 -7.16
N PRO A 42 14.14 0.46 -7.05
CA PRO A 42 14.77 -0.16 -8.22
C PRO A 42 13.77 -0.60 -9.30
N TYR A 43 12.49 -0.70 -8.97
CA TYR A 43 11.49 -1.26 -9.88
C TYR A 43 10.46 -0.26 -10.36
N VAL A 44 10.24 0.82 -9.60
CA VAL A 44 9.17 1.78 -9.90
C VAL A 44 9.83 3.13 -10.16
N THR A 45 9.65 3.64 -11.37
CA THR A 45 10.26 4.89 -11.77
C THR A 45 9.21 5.90 -12.23
N GLY A 46 9.65 7.12 -12.46
CA GLY A 46 8.75 8.21 -12.81
C GLY A 46 7.88 7.91 -14.02
N GLY A 47 6.63 8.28 -13.96
CA GLY A 47 5.69 8.14 -15.04
C GLY A 47 5.06 6.76 -15.20
N MET A 48 5.48 5.79 -14.41
CA MET A 48 4.92 4.44 -14.53
C MET A 48 3.48 4.37 -14.06
N SER A 49 2.74 3.43 -14.63
CA SER A 49 1.43 3.01 -14.12
C SER A 49 1.63 1.67 -13.45
N VAL A 50 1.26 1.58 -12.18
CA VAL A 50 1.49 0.37 -11.39
C VAL A 50 0.19 -0.07 -10.74
N LEU A 51 0.09 -1.35 -10.47
CA LEU A 51 -1.05 -1.94 -9.80
C LEU A 51 -0.59 -2.50 -8.46
N ASP A 52 -1.23 -2.03 -7.39
CA ASP A 52 -0.97 -2.54 -6.05
C ASP A 52 -2.15 -3.40 -5.64
N PHE A 53 -2.01 -4.68 -5.82
CA PHE A 53 -3.06 -5.64 -5.55
C PHE A 53 -2.95 -6.11 -4.10
N GLY A 54 -4.01 -5.90 -3.31
CA GLY A 54 -3.95 -6.15 -1.88
C GLY A 54 -3.28 -4.99 -1.17
N CYS A 55 -3.72 -3.77 -1.45
CA CYS A 55 -3.02 -2.56 -1.01
C CYS A 55 -3.03 -2.35 0.50
N GLY A 56 -3.97 -2.98 1.21
CA GLY A 56 -4.09 -2.76 2.65
C GLY A 56 -4.33 -1.29 2.96
N PHE A 57 -3.59 -0.77 3.93
CA PHE A 57 -3.67 0.65 4.29
C PHE A 57 -2.89 1.55 3.33
N GLY A 58 -2.25 0.98 2.33
CA GLY A 58 -1.61 1.79 1.31
C GLY A 58 -0.15 2.10 1.57
N HIS A 59 0.51 1.32 2.41
CA HIS A 59 1.93 1.54 2.68
C HIS A 59 2.75 1.54 1.39
N TYR A 60 2.57 0.53 0.55
CA TYR A 60 3.30 0.45 -0.72
C TYR A 60 2.69 1.35 -1.78
N SER A 61 1.36 1.50 -1.77
CA SER A 61 0.72 2.40 -2.73
C SER A 61 1.24 3.83 -2.59
N LEU A 62 1.36 4.32 -1.37
CA LEU A 62 1.88 5.65 -1.15
C LEU A 62 3.35 5.77 -1.56
N GLY A 63 4.14 4.74 -1.26
CA GLY A 63 5.53 4.71 -1.69
C GLY A 63 5.67 4.73 -3.20
N MET A 64 4.85 3.92 -3.88
CA MET A 64 4.88 3.88 -5.33
C MET A 64 4.43 5.20 -5.95
N ALA A 65 3.44 5.85 -5.34
CA ALA A 65 2.97 7.13 -5.84
C ALA A 65 4.06 8.20 -5.75
N ARG A 66 4.84 8.17 -4.68
CA ARG A 66 5.97 9.10 -4.58
C ARG A 66 7.01 8.82 -5.65
N LEU A 67 7.21 7.54 -5.99
CA LEU A 67 8.20 7.17 -7.01
C LEU A 67 7.73 7.49 -8.42
N THR A 68 6.46 7.24 -8.72
CA THR A 68 5.93 7.50 -10.07
C THR A 68 5.74 8.99 -10.32
N GLY A 69 5.47 9.76 -9.28
CA GLY A 69 5.25 11.18 -9.40
C GLY A 69 3.95 11.53 -10.09
N ALA A 70 3.77 12.82 -10.34
CA ALA A 70 2.51 13.33 -10.86
C ALA A 70 2.15 12.81 -12.25
N SER A 71 3.15 12.37 -13.02
CA SER A 71 2.90 11.83 -14.34
C SER A 71 2.57 10.34 -14.33
N GLY A 72 2.67 9.69 -13.17
CA GLY A 72 2.36 8.28 -13.06
C GLY A 72 1.01 8.02 -12.44
N LYS A 73 0.69 6.75 -12.30
CA LYS A 73 -0.55 6.32 -11.67
C LYS A 73 -0.32 5.06 -10.86
N VAL A 74 -1.00 4.97 -9.72
CA VAL A 74 -1.00 3.77 -8.90
C VAL A 74 -2.44 3.34 -8.73
N PHE A 75 -2.75 2.15 -9.22
CA PHE A 75 -4.09 1.59 -9.06
C PHE A 75 -4.07 0.69 -7.84
N ALA A 76 -4.83 1.06 -6.83
CA ALA A 76 -4.89 0.33 -5.58
C ALA A 76 -6.13 -0.54 -5.54
N ALA A 77 -5.97 -1.79 -5.20
CA ALA A 77 -7.07 -2.73 -5.13
C ALA A 77 -6.94 -3.57 -3.87
N ASP A 78 -8.07 -3.90 -3.28
CA ASP A 78 -8.10 -4.78 -2.12
C ASP A 78 -9.47 -5.44 -2.05
N VAL A 79 -9.50 -6.70 -1.61
CA VAL A 79 -10.76 -7.40 -1.44
C VAL A 79 -11.52 -6.87 -0.23
N GLN A 80 -10.84 -6.23 0.69
CA GLN A 80 -11.48 -5.60 1.83
C GLN A 80 -11.71 -4.13 1.51
N LYS A 81 -12.97 -3.78 1.38
CA LYS A 81 -13.34 -2.40 1.06
C LYS A 81 -12.78 -1.41 2.06
N LYS A 82 -12.74 -1.79 3.33
CA LYS A 82 -12.25 -0.91 4.37
C LYS A 82 -10.77 -0.59 4.19
N MET A 83 -9.98 -1.55 3.71
CA MET A 83 -8.58 -1.31 3.42
C MET A 83 -8.42 -0.28 2.31
N LEU A 84 -9.21 -0.44 1.25
CA LEU A 84 -9.16 0.47 0.13
C LEU A 84 -9.57 1.87 0.55
N GLU A 85 -10.61 1.98 1.37
CA GLU A 85 -11.03 3.28 1.88
C GLU A 85 -9.94 3.96 2.67
N LYS A 86 -9.23 3.20 3.50
CA LYS A 86 -8.13 3.75 4.29
C LYS A 86 -6.97 4.19 3.40
N THR A 87 -6.69 3.42 2.36
CA THR A 87 -5.64 3.81 1.41
C THR A 87 -5.98 5.13 0.74
N ILE A 88 -7.21 5.28 0.29
CA ILE A 88 -7.63 6.51 -0.39
C ILE A 88 -7.61 7.70 0.57
N ALA A 89 -8.04 7.49 1.81
CA ALA A 89 -8.01 8.55 2.81
C ALA A 89 -6.58 9.00 3.08
N ARG A 90 -5.66 8.07 3.20
CA ARG A 90 -4.26 8.39 3.42
C ARG A 90 -3.64 9.08 2.21
N ALA A 91 -4.01 8.63 1.01
CA ALA A 91 -3.54 9.27 -0.20
C ALA A 91 -3.97 10.74 -0.24
N ARG A 92 -5.22 10.98 0.13
CA ARG A 92 -5.74 12.36 0.16
C ARG A 92 -5.00 13.20 1.17
N SER A 93 -4.76 12.65 2.36
CA SER A 93 -4.02 13.39 3.39
C SER A 93 -2.59 13.70 2.97
N ALA A 94 -2.00 12.84 2.16
CA ALA A 94 -0.63 13.02 1.70
C ALA A 94 -0.53 13.82 0.40
N GLY A 95 -1.66 14.24 -0.17
CA GLY A 95 -1.64 14.95 -1.44
C GLY A 95 -1.36 14.07 -2.63
N LEU A 96 -1.60 12.77 -2.51
CA LEU A 96 -1.30 11.79 -3.56
C LEU A 96 -2.55 11.22 -4.21
N ASP A 97 -3.71 11.78 -3.90
CA ASP A 97 -4.97 11.26 -4.41
C ASP A 97 -5.14 11.50 -5.92
N GLY A 98 -4.35 12.37 -6.49
CA GLY A 98 -4.33 12.52 -7.95
C GLY A 98 -3.55 11.42 -8.65
N ILE A 99 -2.71 10.69 -7.91
CA ILE A 99 -1.88 9.62 -8.44
C ILE A 99 -2.47 8.25 -8.10
N ILE A 100 -2.93 8.09 -6.86
CA ILE A 100 -3.50 6.81 -6.40
C ILE A 100 -4.98 6.78 -6.71
N ARG A 101 -5.39 5.73 -7.41
CA ARG A 101 -6.78 5.54 -7.80
C ARG A 101 -7.28 4.19 -7.35
N PRO A 102 -8.49 4.13 -6.82
CA PRO A 102 -9.08 2.84 -6.49
C PRO A 102 -9.43 2.10 -7.77
N LEU A 103 -9.22 0.82 -7.71
CA LEU A 103 -9.55 -0.03 -8.84
C LEU A 103 -10.86 -0.76 -8.59
#